data_27985af43daee7acd9d858b70965b925
#
_entry.id   27985af43daee7acd9d858b70965b925
#
_cell.length_a   1.000
_cell.length_b   1.000
_cell.length_c   1.000
_cell.angle_alpha   90.00
_cell.angle_beta   90.00
_cell.angle_gamma   90.00
#
_symmetry.space_group_name_H-M   'P 1'
#
loop_
_entity.id
_entity.type
_entity.pdbx_description
1 polymer ?
#
loop_
_entity_poly.entity_id
_entity_poly.type
_entity_poly.pdbx_seq_one_letter_code
_entity_poly.pdbx_strand_id
1 'polypeptide(L)'
;IPNAGMVLLAPFFPRLFMMAEYLSDDRRQFKNEELQNHAIFLLQYLVHGEEKEWCERDLLFNKILVGMNVEAPLPSKVVLTEKEKELAESLLENVKSIWSKMKNTSTRALQTAFLIRKGSLSMKDDRWILSVERKAYDVLLESLPWNCSMLRTPWMDLLLMVDWRTKE
;
A
#
# COMPACT_ATOMS: atom_id res chain seq x y z
N ILE A 1 7.74 7.20 -7.92
CA ILE A 1 6.67 6.18 -7.87
C ILE A 1 5.30 6.87 -7.95
N PRO A 2 4.33 6.25 -8.63
CA PRO A 2 3.01 6.87 -8.82
C PRO A 2 1.98 6.54 -7.72
N ASN A 3 2.29 5.62 -6.82
CA ASN A 3 1.35 5.07 -5.84
C ASN A 3 1.79 5.28 -4.38
N ALA A 4 2.47 6.39 -4.12
CA ALA A 4 3.04 6.68 -2.80
C ALA A 4 1.97 6.78 -1.70
N GLY A 5 0.77 7.21 -2.05
CA GLY A 5 -0.34 7.34 -1.08
C GLY A 5 -0.83 6.02 -0.51
N MET A 6 -0.45 4.90 -1.10
CA MET A 6 -0.75 3.57 -0.57
C MET A 6 -0.29 3.40 0.88
N VAL A 7 0.71 4.14 1.31
CA VAL A 7 1.22 4.08 2.69
C VAL A 7 0.14 4.40 3.73
N LEU A 8 -0.88 5.17 3.37
CA LEU A 8 -2.01 5.44 4.27
C LEU A 8 -2.72 4.17 4.71
N LEU A 9 -2.71 3.15 3.86
CA LEU A 9 -3.39 1.89 4.10
C LEU A 9 -2.49 0.84 4.76
N ALA A 10 -1.20 1.13 4.90
CA ALA A 10 -0.22 0.17 5.38
C ALA A 10 -0.55 -0.46 6.74
N PRO A 11 -1.14 0.25 7.72
CA PRO A 11 -1.56 -0.37 8.98
C PRO A 11 -2.58 -1.49 8.83
N PHE A 12 -3.30 -1.53 7.71
CA PHE A 12 -4.32 -2.54 7.42
C PHE A 12 -3.77 -3.76 6.65
N PHE A 13 -2.55 -3.68 6.14
CA PHE A 13 -1.97 -4.74 5.30
C PHE A 13 -1.75 -6.07 6.04
N PRO A 14 -1.28 -6.09 7.30
CA PRO A 14 -1.15 -7.37 8.00
C PRO A 14 -2.45 -8.15 8.04
N ARG A 15 -3.57 -7.49 8.33
CA ARG A 15 -4.88 -8.12 8.35
C ARG A 15 -5.33 -8.55 6.95
N LEU A 16 -5.11 -7.70 5.94
CA LEU A 16 -5.45 -8.02 4.56
C LEU A 16 -4.73 -9.29 4.10
N PHE A 17 -3.42 -9.37 4.34
CA PHE A 17 -2.62 -10.51 3.92
C PHE A 17 -2.94 -11.78 4.71
N MET A 18 -3.32 -11.63 5.98
CA MET A 18 -3.80 -12.76 6.78
C MET A 18 -5.13 -13.30 6.22
N MET A 19 -6.08 -12.42 5.92
CA MET A 19 -7.39 -12.82 5.39
C MET A 19 -7.29 -13.40 3.99
N ALA A 20 -6.33 -12.95 3.19
CA ALA A 20 -6.03 -13.51 1.87
C ALA A 20 -5.26 -14.84 1.95
N GLU A 21 -4.87 -15.25 3.15
CA GLU A 21 -4.12 -16.50 3.40
C GLU A 21 -2.74 -16.51 2.75
N TYR A 22 -2.10 -15.34 2.68
CA TYR A 22 -0.75 -15.20 2.12
C TYR A 22 0.36 -15.51 3.11
N LEU A 23 0.08 -15.39 4.42
CA LEU A 23 1.11 -15.41 5.45
C LEU A 23 1.28 -16.80 6.07
N SER A 24 2.50 -17.06 6.56
CA SER A 24 2.79 -18.23 7.38
C SER A 24 1.95 -18.22 8.67
N ASP A 25 1.90 -19.35 9.38
CA ASP A 25 1.10 -19.52 10.59
C ASP A 25 1.46 -18.50 11.68
N ASP A 26 2.75 -18.16 11.80
CA ASP A 26 3.22 -17.14 12.75
C ASP A 26 3.03 -15.71 12.25
N ARG A 27 2.54 -15.53 11.02
CA ARG A 27 2.26 -14.24 10.36
C ARG A 27 3.49 -13.35 10.19
N ARG A 28 4.70 -13.91 10.20
CA ARG A 28 5.94 -13.15 10.10
C ARG A 28 6.51 -13.09 8.69
N GLN A 29 6.05 -13.97 7.81
CA GLN A 29 6.53 -14.04 6.44
C GLN A 29 5.44 -14.55 5.50
N PHE A 30 5.63 -14.34 4.21
CA PHE A 30 4.76 -14.93 3.20
C PHE A 30 5.04 -16.43 3.09
N LYS A 31 4.00 -17.21 2.80
CA LYS A 31 4.10 -18.67 2.66
C LYS A 31 5.06 -19.08 1.56
N ASN A 32 5.05 -18.35 0.44
CA ASN A 32 5.88 -18.62 -0.73
C ASN A 32 5.94 -17.36 -1.62
N GLU A 33 6.80 -17.42 -2.64
CA GLU A 33 7.01 -16.32 -3.58
C GLU A 33 5.77 -16.02 -4.43
N GLU A 34 5.02 -17.05 -4.81
CA GLU A 34 3.79 -16.87 -5.60
C GLU A 34 2.78 -16.00 -4.85
N LEU A 35 2.54 -16.27 -3.57
CA LEU A 35 1.61 -15.48 -2.76
C LEU A 35 2.16 -14.09 -2.46
N GLN A 36 3.48 -13.94 -2.35
CA GLN A 36 4.11 -12.63 -2.23
C GLN A 36 3.89 -11.81 -3.51
N ASN A 37 3.96 -12.43 -4.68
CA ASN A 37 3.63 -11.80 -5.96
C ASN A 37 2.15 -11.40 -5.99
N HIS A 38 1.25 -12.25 -5.54
CA HIS A 38 -0.18 -11.91 -5.42
C HIS A 38 -0.39 -10.67 -4.56
N ALA A 39 0.33 -10.58 -3.43
CA ALA A 39 0.24 -9.41 -2.54
C ALA A 39 0.65 -8.12 -3.26
N ILE A 40 1.72 -8.15 -4.05
CA ILE A 40 2.18 -7.00 -4.84
C ILE A 40 1.08 -6.50 -5.78
N PHE A 41 0.46 -7.42 -6.53
CA PHE A 41 -0.58 -7.05 -7.50
C PHE A 41 -1.91 -6.72 -6.81
N LEU A 42 -2.20 -7.31 -5.66
CA LEU A 42 -3.36 -6.94 -4.85
C LEU A 42 -3.25 -5.51 -4.34
N LEU A 43 -2.07 -5.10 -3.87
CA LEU A 43 -1.83 -3.71 -3.46
C LEU A 43 -2.01 -2.75 -4.63
N GLN A 44 -1.59 -3.14 -5.82
CA GLN A 44 -1.76 -2.33 -7.01
C GLN A 44 -3.24 -2.18 -7.38
N TYR A 45 -3.99 -3.26 -7.29
CA TYR A 45 -5.44 -3.25 -7.48
C TYR A 45 -6.14 -2.36 -6.44
N LEU A 46 -5.69 -2.42 -5.20
CA LEU A 46 -6.21 -1.57 -4.11
C LEU A 46 -6.09 -0.08 -4.45
N VAL A 47 -4.98 0.32 -5.05
CA VAL A 47 -4.72 1.73 -5.40
C VAL A 47 -5.48 2.15 -6.66
N HIS A 48 -5.49 1.32 -7.68
CA HIS A 48 -5.98 1.70 -9.03
C HIS A 48 -7.37 1.18 -9.35
N GLY A 49 -7.84 0.14 -8.68
CA GLY A 49 -9.15 -0.44 -8.92
C GLY A 49 -9.28 -1.20 -10.24
N GLU A 50 -8.16 -1.51 -10.89
CA GLU A 50 -8.16 -2.21 -12.18
C GLU A 50 -7.00 -3.19 -12.27
N GLU A 51 -7.18 -4.25 -13.08
CA GLU A 51 -6.13 -5.18 -13.43
C GLU A 51 -5.61 -4.86 -14.83
N LYS A 52 -4.30 -4.79 -14.97
CA LYS A 52 -3.62 -4.66 -16.26
C LYS A 52 -2.17 -5.10 -16.12
N GLU A 53 -1.41 -5.08 -17.19
CA GLU A 53 0.03 -5.26 -17.11
C GLU A 53 0.66 -3.98 -16.59
N TRP A 54 1.46 -4.13 -15.52
CA TRP A 54 2.15 -3.01 -14.88
C TRP A 54 3.66 -3.10 -15.16
N CYS A 55 4.31 -1.96 -15.35
CA CYS A 55 5.77 -1.92 -15.40
C CYS A 55 6.34 -2.19 -14.00
N GLU A 56 7.46 -2.90 -13.93
CA GLU A 56 8.12 -3.20 -12.64
C GLU A 56 8.41 -1.94 -11.82
N ARG A 57 8.79 -0.85 -12.47
CA ARG A 57 9.05 0.42 -11.78
C ARG A 57 7.82 0.98 -11.06
N ASP A 58 6.62 0.68 -11.57
CA ASP A 58 5.36 1.11 -10.95
C ASP A 58 5.02 0.26 -9.73
N LEU A 59 5.69 -0.88 -9.57
CA LEU A 59 5.50 -1.84 -8.49
C LEU A 59 6.64 -1.82 -7.47
N LEU A 60 7.59 -0.92 -7.60
CA LEU A 60 8.76 -0.84 -6.72
C LEU A 60 8.36 -0.67 -5.25
N PHE A 61 7.45 0.24 -4.97
CA PHE A 61 6.97 0.47 -3.61
C PHE A 61 6.24 -0.75 -3.05
N ASN A 62 5.49 -1.43 -3.89
CA ASN A 62 4.80 -2.67 -3.52
C ASN A 62 5.78 -3.75 -3.07
N LYS A 63 6.92 -3.89 -3.76
CA LYS A 63 7.98 -4.83 -3.37
C LYS A 63 8.50 -4.53 -1.97
N ILE A 64 8.76 -3.27 -1.67
CA ILE A 64 9.23 -2.85 -0.35
C ILE A 64 8.22 -3.23 0.73
N LEU A 65 6.95 -2.95 0.49
CA LEU A 65 5.87 -3.20 1.46
C LEU A 65 5.63 -4.68 1.73
N VAL A 66 5.96 -5.56 0.79
CA VAL A 66 5.84 -7.02 0.99
C VAL A 66 7.18 -7.68 1.36
N GLY A 67 8.23 -6.89 1.57
CA GLY A 67 9.54 -7.41 1.97
C GLY A 67 10.31 -8.12 0.87
N MET A 68 9.99 -7.82 -0.39
CA MET A 68 10.70 -8.39 -1.54
C MET A 68 11.89 -7.50 -1.91
N ASN A 69 12.99 -8.12 -2.35
CA ASN A 69 14.13 -7.38 -2.88
C ASN A 69 13.69 -6.56 -4.10
N VAL A 70 14.06 -5.28 -4.13
CA VAL A 70 13.66 -4.37 -5.20
C VAL A 70 14.19 -4.78 -6.58
N GLU A 71 15.25 -5.58 -6.63
CA GLU A 71 15.82 -6.11 -7.87
C GLU A 71 15.22 -7.45 -8.29
N ALA A 72 14.40 -8.07 -7.45
CA ALA A 72 13.76 -9.34 -7.78
C ALA A 72 12.80 -9.18 -8.97
N PRO A 73 12.87 -10.09 -9.97
CA PRO A 73 11.97 -10.01 -11.11
C PRO A 73 10.54 -10.35 -10.71
N LEU A 74 9.57 -9.72 -11.38
CA LEU A 74 8.15 -9.98 -11.21
C LEU A 74 7.56 -10.61 -12.46
N PRO A 75 6.50 -11.43 -12.33
CA PRO A 75 5.72 -11.81 -13.50
C PRO A 75 5.07 -10.56 -14.12
N SER A 76 4.82 -10.58 -15.41
CA SER A 76 4.19 -9.45 -16.11
C SER A 76 2.75 -9.22 -15.66
N LYS A 77 2.09 -10.28 -15.18
CA LYS A 77 0.71 -10.25 -14.75
C LYS A 77 0.45 -11.35 -13.72
N VAL A 78 -0.38 -11.02 -12.73
CA VAL A 78 -0.96 -11.98 -11.78
C VAL A 78 -2.47 -11.86 -11.90
N VAL A 79 -3.17 -12.98 -12.07
CA VAL A 79 -4.63 -13.00 -12.09
C VAL A 79 -5.14 -13.11 -10.66
N LEU A 80 -5.80 -12.06 -10.19
CA LEU A 80 -6.41 -12.04 -8.86
C LEU A 80 -7.73 -12.79 -8.85
N THR A 81 -7.99 -13.53 -7.78
CA THR A 81 -9.28 -14.20 -7.57
C THR A 81 -10.35 -13.17 -7.18
N GLU A 82 -11.61 -13.55 -7.32
CA GLU A 82 -12.72 -12.70 -6.85
C GLU A 82 -12.64 -12.44 -5.35
N LYS A 83 -12.21 -13.44 -4.55
CA LYS A 83 -12.01 -13.27 -3.11
C LYS A 83 -10.95 -12.21 -2.82
N GLU A 84 -9.82 -12.22 -3.52
CA GLU A 84 -8.76 -11.23 -3.35
C GLU A 84 -9.27 -9.82 -3.64
N LYS A 85 -10.01 -9.65 -4.74
CA LYS A 85 -10.60 -8.36 -5.10
C LYS A 85 -11.62 -7.88 -4.08
N GLU A 86 -12.47 -8.76 -3.59
CA GLU A 86 -13.46 -8.45 -2.55
C GLU A 86 -12.79 -8.00 -1.25
N LEU A 87 -11.68 -8.63 -0.86
CA LEU A 87 -10.91 -8.23 0.31
C LEU A 87 -10.34 -6.82 0.16
N ALA A 88 -9.82 -6.48 -1.02
CA ALA A 88 -9.32 -5.13 -1.30
C ALA A 88 -10.44 -4.09 -1.23
N GLU A 89 -11.57 -4.38 -1.85
CA GLU A 89 -12.74 -3.50 -1.87
C GLU A 89 -13.31 -3.29 -0.45
N SER A 90 -13.37 -4.37 0.33
CA SER A 90 -13.81 -4.30 1.74
C SER A 90 -12.87 -3.45 2.59
N LEU A 91 -11.56 -3.54 2.35
CA LEU A 91 -10.59 -2.71 3.05
C LEU A 91 -10.84 -1.23 2.77
N LEU A 92 -11.05 -0.86 1.52
CA LEU A 92 -11.30 0.53 1.13
C LEU A 92 -12.60 1.06 1.75
N GLU A 93 -13.66 0.26 1.76
CA GLU A 93 -14.92 0.64 2.41
C GLU A 93 -14.74 0.83 3.92
N ASN A 94 -13.98 -0.06 4.56
CA ASN A 94 -13.67 0.04 5.99
C ASN A 94 -12.87 1.32 6.30
N VAL A 95 -11.87 1.63 5.50
CA VAL A 95 -11.07 2.86 5.64
C VAL A 95 -11.94 4.11 5.55
N LYS A 96 -12.84 4.17 4.58
CA LYS A 96 -13.77 5.29 4.43
C LYS A 96 -14.69 5.41 5.66
N SER A 97 -15.13 4.31 6.21
CA SER A 97 -16.01 4.32 7.38
C SER A 97 -15.28 4.80 8.65
N ILE A 98 -14.01 4.45 8.82
CA ILE A 98 -13.19 4.86 9.97
C ILE A 98 -12.71 6.32 9.82
N TRP A 99 -12.32 6.71 8.62
CA TRP A 99 -11.89 8.07 8.33
C TRP A 99 -13.09 8.95 8.01
N SER A 100 -13.64 9.58 9.04
CA SER A 100 -14.94 10.28 8.97
C SER A 100 -15.05 11.31 7.85
N LYS A 101 -13.96 11.98 7.51
CA LYS A 101 -13.93 12.97 6.42
C LYS A 101 -14.14 12.33 5.04
N MET A 102 -13.92 11.02 4.92
CA MET A 102 -14.08 10.29 3.67
C MET A 102 -15.35 9.46 3.60
N LYS A 103 -16.16 9.47 4.65
CA LYS A 103 -17.34 8.61 4.80
C LYS A 103 -18.33 8.72 3.63
N ASN A 104 -18.53 9.92 3.10
CA ASN A 104 -19.51 10.20 2.05
C ASN A 104 -18.87 10.29 0.65
N THR A 105 -17.60 9.87 0.52
CA THR A 105 -16.92 9.87 -0.77
C THR A 105 -16.96 8.48 -1.41
N SER A 106 -16.79 8.43 -2.73
CA SER A 106 -16.67 7.15 -3.42
C SER A 106 -15.28 6.54 -3.19
N THR A 107 -15.19 5.22 -3.36
CA THR A 107 -13.90 4.52 -3.36
C THR A 107 -12.96 5.12 -4.40
N ARG A 108 -13.48 5.43 -5.60
CA ARG A 108 -12.67 6.03 -6.66
C ARG A 108 -12.13 7.40 -6.26
N ALA A 109 -12.91 8.20 -5.54
CA ALA A 109 -12.45 9.50 -5.03
C ALA A 109 -11.29 9.33 -4.03
N LEU A 110 -11.38 8.35 -3.13
CA LEU A 110 -10.28 8.02 -2.22
C LEU A 110 -9.02 7.61 -2.99
N GLN A 111 -9.15 6.75 -3.98
CA GLN A 111 -8.03 6.30 -4.80
C GLN A 111 -7.36 7.45 -5.53
N THR A 112 -8.12 8.27 -6.23
CA THR A 112 -7.58 9.36 -7.06
C THR A 112 -7.06 10.52 -6.23
N ALA A 113 -7.65 10.82 -5.08
CA ALA A 113 -7.23 11.95 -4.26
C ALA A 113 -6.00 11.61 -3.41
N PHE A 114 -5.93 10.42 -2.84
CA PHE A 114 -4.92 10.10 -1.81
C PHE A 114 -4.00 8.95 -2.16
N LEU A 115 -4.48 7.89 -2.82
CA LEU A 115 -3.67 6.70 -3.07
C LEU A 115 -2.82 6.82 -4.32
N ILE A 116 -3.37 7.32 -5.41
CA ILE A 116 -2.65 7.61 -6.66
C ILE A 116 -1.94 8.96 -6.46
N ARG A 117 -0.79 8.90 -5.82
CA ARG A 117 -0.02 10.08 -5.47
C ARG A 117 1.44 9.86 -5.82
N LYS A 118 2.06 10.83 -6.48
CA LYS A 118 3.49 10.76 -6.79
C LYS A 118 4.31 10.83 -5.51
N GLY A 119 5.41 10.11 -5.50
CA GLY A 119 6.36 10.17 -4.43
C GLY A 119 7.72 9.69 -4.86
N SER A 120 8.71 9.89 -4.01
CA SER A 120 10.07 9.42 -4.22
C SER A 120 10.51 8.54 -3.06
N LEU A 121 11.31 7.52 -3.39
CA LEU A 121 11.93 6.64 -2.42
C LEU A 121 13.43 6.87 -2.42
N SER A 122 14.01 6.99 -1.23
CA SER A 122 15.45 7.08 -1.03
C SER A 122 15.88 6.22 0.14
N MET A 123 17.17 5.94 0.22
CA MET A 123 17.76 5.17 1.29
C MET A 123 18.69 6.08 2.09
N LYS A 124 18.51 6.12 3.41
CA LYS A 124 19.37 6.87 4.31
C LYS A 124 19.49 6.16 5.66
N ASP A 125 20.73 5.93 6.12
CA ASP A 125 21.00 5.27 7.39
C ASP A 125 20.28 3.93 7.56
N ASP A 126 20.31 3.10 6.51
CA ASP A 126 19.66 1.79 6.45
C ASP A 126 18.14 1.84 6.64
N ARG A 127 17.51 2.94 6.23
CA ARG A 127 16.07 3.13 6.24
C ARG A 127 15.58 3.60 4.88
N TRP A 128 14.37 3.16 4.50
CA TRP A 128 13.67 3.76 3.38
C TRP A 128 13.03 5.08 3.79
N ILE A 129 13.16 6.09 2.95
CA ILE A 129 12.49 7.38 3.12
C ILE A 129 11.53 7.55 1.95
N LEU A 130 10.24 7.63 2.27
CA LEU A 130 9.20 7.94 1.29
C LEU A 130 8.81 9.40 1.44
N SER A 131 9.01 10.18 0.37
CA SER A 131 8.52 11.56 0.30
C SER A 131 7.32 11.60 -0.65
N VAL A 132 6.19 12.07 -0.16
CA VAL A 132 4.92 12.10 -0.89
C VAL A 132 4.62 13.50 -1.38
N GLU A 133 4.24 13.62 -2.66
CA GLU A 133 3.80 14.89 -3.24
C GLU A 133 2.60 15.43 -2.48
N ARG A 134 2.62 16.72 -2.18
CA ARG A 134 1.55 17.39 -1.42
C ARG A 134 0.47 17.95 -2.33
N LYS A 135 -0.75 17.94 -1.84
CA LYS A 135 -1.90 18.56 -2.49
C LYS A 135 -2.61 19.48 -1.50
N ALA A 136 -3.35 20.46 -2.03
CA ALA A 136 -4.04 21.46 -1.20
C ALA A 136 -5.03 20.82 -0.21
N TYR A 137 -5.66 19.70 -0.57
CA TYR A 137 -6.64 19.01 0.27
C TYR A 137 -6.02 18.05 1.28
N ASP A 138 -4.69 17.99 1.40
CA ASP A 138 -4.01 17.12 2.37
C ASP A 138 -4.28 17.54 3.83
N VAL A 139 -4.86 18.70 4.04
CA VAL A 139 -5.39 19.07 5.35
C VAL A 139 -6.36 18.03 5.91
N LEU A 140 -7.04 17.27 5.06
CA LEU A 140 -7.92 16.17 5.47
C LEU A 140 -7.15 15.03 6.17
N LEU A 141 -5.84 14.90 5.94
CA LEU A 141 -4.99 13.91 6.61
C LEU A 141 -4.87 14.18 8.10
N GLU A 142 -5.09 15.42 8.55
CA GLU A 142 -5.05 15.77 9.97
C GLU A 142 -6.16 15.07 10.77
N SER A 143 -7.24 14.67 10.10
CA SER A 143 -8.36 13.94 10.71
C SER A 143 -8.19 12.41 10.68
N LEU A 144 -7.08 11.91 10.12
CA LEU A 144 -6.81 10.48 10.01
C LEU A 144 -6.61 9.90 11.42
N PRO A 145 -7.42 8.89 11.83
CA PRO A 145 -7.36 8.39 13.20
C PRO A 145 -6.21 7.40 13.47
N TRP A 146 -5.36 7.13 12.48
CA TRP A 146 -4.17 6.28 12.65
C TRP A 146 -2.92 6.99 12.16
N ASN A 147 -1.77 6.49 12.60
CA ASN A 147 -0.46 7.04 12.23
C ASN A 147 0.15 6.21 11.10
N CYS A 148 0.69 6.88 10.08
CA CYS A 148 1.40 6.27 8.98
C CYS A 148 2.78 6.89 8.73
N SER A 149 3.36 7.56 9.73
CA SER A 149 4.68 8.21 9.60
C SER A 149 5.86 7.24 9.63
N MET A 150 5.68 6.07 10.19
CA MET A 150 6.69 5.00 10.24
C MET A 150 6.01 3.67 10.04
N LEU A 151 6.69 2.77 9.32
CA LEU A 151 6.18 1.43 9.09
C LEU A 151 7.31 0.41 9.07
N ARG A 152 7.13 -0.68 9.81
CA ARG A 152 7.93 -1.89 9.67
C ARG A 152 7.08 -3.09 10.05
N THR A 153 6.73 -3.89 9.06
CA THR A 153 6.04 -5.17 9.29
C THR A 153 7.07 -6.28 9.52
N PRO A 154 6.65 -7.44 10.06
CA PRO A 154 7.58 -8.55 10.32
C PRO A 154 8.35 -9.05 9.10
N TRP A 155 7.79 -8.91 7.89
CA TRP A 155 8.42 -9.36 6.64
C TRP A 155 9.27 -8.28 5.97
N MET A 156 9.31 -7.08 6.52
CA MET A 156 10.15 -6.00 5.98
C MET A 156 11.51 -5.98 6.70
N ASP A 157 12.60 -5.95 5.93
CA ASP A 157 13.94 -5.89 6.47
C ASP A 157 14.28 -4.53 7.05
N LEU A 158 13.81 -3.47 6.42
CA LEU A 158 14.14 -2.11 6.78
C LEU A 158 12.92 -1.31 7.21
N LEU A 159 13.15 -0.36 8.11
CA LEU A 159 12.13 0.62 8.50
C LEU A 159 11.82 1.55 7.34
N LEU A 160 10.56 1.86 7.14
CA LEU A 160 10.09 2.89 6.22
C LEU A 160 9.69 4.13 7.02
N MET A 161 10.33 5.25 6.70
CA MET A 161 9.97 6.56 7.23
C MET A 161 9.18 7.30 6.16
N VAL A 162 8.11 7.99 6.55
CA VAL A 162 7.22 8.69 5.63
C VAL A 162 7.28 10.18 5.86
N ASP A 163 7.64 10.93 4.83
CA ASP A 163 7.56 12.39 4.81
C ASP A 163 6.37 12.83 3.96
N TRP A 164 5.25 13.01 4.63
CA TRP A 164 4.01 13.51 4.04
C TRP A 164 3.43 14.57 4.96
N ARG A 165 3.94 15.79 4.81
CA ARG A 165 3.54 16.90 5.65
C ARG A 165 2.35 17.62 5.07
N THR A 166 1.40 17.93 5.91
CA THR A 166 0.21 18.69 5.52
C THR A 166 0.50 20.19 5.39
N LYS A 167 1.43 20.71 6.19
CA LYS A 167 1.90 22.11 6.15
C LYS A 167 3.37 22.19 6.54
N GLU A 168 4.06 23.20 6.03
CA GLU A 168 5.30 23.71 6.61
C GLU A 168 5.00 24.63 7.80
#